data_8c53ebbd4661df1abcaa81a993ce3ddd
#
_entry.id   8c53ebbd4661df1abcaa81a993ce3ddd
#
_cell.length_a   1.000
_cell.length_b   1.000
_cell.length_c   1.000
_cell.angle_alpha   90.00
_cell.angle_beta   90.00
_cell.angle_gamma   90.00
#
_symmetry.space_group_name_H-M   'P 1'
#
loop_
_entity.id
_entity.type
_entity.pdbx_description
1 polymer ?
#
loop_
_entity_poly.entity_id
_entity_poly.type
_entity_poly.pdbx_seq_one_letter_code
_entity_poly.pdbx_strand_id
1 'polypeptide(L)'
;MAYTYENYDVAVIGAGHAGCEAALACARLGLKTIVFTVSVESIALMPCNPNIGGSSKGHLVREIDALGGQMGKTVDQTFIQSKMLNKSKCPSVHSLRAQAEKHDYTDLMRNIM
;
A
#
# COMPACT_ATOMS: atom_id res chain seq x y z
N MET A 1 -9.03 10.12 -37.35
CA MET A 1 -8.50 9.80 -35.99
C MET A 1 -8.11 8.33 -35.97
N ALA A 2 -6.92 8.00 -35.55
CA ALA A 2 -6.54 6.62 -35.25
C ALA A 2 -6.97 6.29 -33.80
N TYR A 3 -7.71 5.21 -33.65
CA TYR A 3 -8.09 4.70 -32.33
C TYR A 3 -7.22 3.49 -32.03
N THR A 4 -6.60 3.47 -30.86
CA THR A 4 -5.89 2.30 -30.35
C THR A 4 -6.81 1.58 -29.37
N TYR A 5 -7.09 0.32 -29.65
CA TYR A 5 -7.86 -0.54 -28.74
C TYR A 5 -6.89 -1.44 -27.98
N GLU A 6 -6.96 -1.39 -26.68
CA GLU A 6 -6.28 -2.33 -25.82
C GLU A 6 -7.31 -3.06 -24.93
N ASN A 7 -7.11 -4.35 -24.78
CA ASN A 7 -7.96 -5.16 -23.92
C ASN A 7 -7.26 -5.42 -22.59
N TYR A 8 -7.98 -5.21 -21.52
CA TYR A 8 -7.57 -5.50 -20.14
C TYR A 8 -8.61 -6.38 -19.46
N ASP A 9 -8.15 -7.25 -18.57
CA ASP A 9 -9.02 -8.11 -17.77
C ASP A 9 -9.65 -7.34 -16.62
N VAL A 10 -8.89 -6.42 -16.01
CA VAL A 10 -9.30 -5.64 -14.85
C VAL A 10 -8.89 -4.17 -15.01
N ALA A 11 -9.80 -3.28 -14.66
CA ALA A 11 -9.55 -1.85 -14.53
C ALA A 11 -9.71 -1.42 -13.08
N VAL A 12 -8.66 -0.84 -12.50
CA VAL A 12 -8.67 -0.30 -11.13
C VAL A 12 -8.76 1.22 -11.21
N ILE A 13 -9.78 1.79 -10.58
CA ILE A 13 -10.00 3.23 -10.55
C ILE A 13 -9.51 3.81 -9.23
N GLY A 14 -8.41 4.55 -9.30
CA GLY A 14 -7.71 5.13 -8.15
C GLY A 14 -6.48 4.34 -7.74
N ALA A 15 -5.35 5.03 -7.58
CA ALA A 15 -4.05 4.46 -7.19
C ALA A 15 -3.65 4.86 -5.75
N GLY A 16 -4.60 4.95 -4.84
CA GLY A 16 -4.33 4.98 -3.41
C GLY A 16 -3.89 3.61 -2.91
N HIS A 17 -3.66 3.45 -1.61
CA HIS A 17 -3.18 2.19 -1.04
C HIS A 17 -4.04 0.98 -1.43
N ALA A 18 -5.37 1.12 -1.36
CA ALA A 18 -6.29 0.05 -1.73
C ALA A 18 -6.22 -0.30 -3.22
N GLY A 19 -6.13 0.71 -4.09
CA GLY A 19 -6.01 0.51 -5.52
C GLY A 19 -4.68 -0.15 -5.91
N CYS A 20 -3.58 0.25 -5.30
CA CYS A 20 -2.29 -0.40 -5.51
C CYS A 20 -2.34 -1.89 -5.10
N GLU A 21 -2.88 -2.21 -3.93
CA GLU A 21 -3.00 -3.60 -3.48
C GLU A 21 -3.90 -4.43 -4.40
N ALA A 22 -5.03 -3.86 -4.85
CA ALA A 22 -5.95 -4.52 -5.78
C ALA A 22 -5.26 -4.79 -7.14
N ALA A 23 -4.59 -3.80 -7.71
CA ALA A 23 -3.90 -3.94 -8.98
C ALA A 23 -2.77 -4.97 -8.92
N LEU A 24 -1.95 -4.91 -7.88
CA LEU A 24 -0.86 -5.87 -7.68
C LEU A 24 -1.37 -7.28 -7.39
N ALA A 25 -2.50 -7.43 -6.71
CA ALA A 25 -3.16 -8.73 -6.53
C ALA A 25 -3.62 -9.31 -7.87
N CYS A 26 -4.27 -8.50 -8.71
CA CYS A 26 -4.69 -8.92 -10.05
C CYS A 26 -3.48 -9.30 -10.93
N ALA A 27 -2.41 -8.50 -10.89
CA ALA A 27 -1.18 -8.80 -11.64
C ALA A 27 -0.53 -10.11 -11.18
N ARG A 28 -0.50 -10.38 -9.87
CA ARG A 28 -0.01 -11.67 -9.34
C ARG A 28 -0.85 -12.88 -9.77
N LEU A 29 -2.13 -12.67 -10.03
CA LEU A 29 -3.02 -13.69 -10.60
C LEU A 29 -2.84 -13.86 -12.12
N GLY A 30 -1.95 -13.09 -12.75
CA GLY A 30 -1.69 -13.16 -14.19
C GLY A 30 -2.71 -12.40 -15.03
N LEU A 31 -3.51 -11.54 -14.44
CA LEU A 31 -4.51 -10.75 -15.15
C LEU A 31 -3.87 -9.48 -15.73
N LYS A 32 -4.20 -9.16 -16.97
CA LYS A 32 -3.80 -7.89 -17.60
C LYS A 32 -4.59 -6.75 -16.96
N THR A 33 -3.92 -5.97 -16.12
CA THR A 33 -4.56 -4.95 -15.28
C THR A 33 -4.16 -3.55 -15.71
N ILE A 34 -5.12 -2.63 -15.75
CA ILE A 34 -4.88 -1.20 -15.96
C ILE A 34 -5.33 -0.43 -14.72
N VAL A 35 -4.54 0.60 -14.36
CA VAL A 35 -4.85 1.48 -13.23
C VAL A 35 -5.07 2.90 -13.75
N PHE A 36 -6.17 3.51 -13.35
CA PHE A 36 -6.46 4.91 -13.64
C PHE A 36 -6.22 5.75 -12.38
N THR A 37 -5.46 6.81 -12.51
CA THR A 37 -5.19 7.76 -11.43
C THR A 37 -5.24 9.20 -11.93
N VAL A 38 -5.51 10.14 -11.05
CA VAL A 38 -5.51 11.57 -11.40
C VAL A 38 -4.09 12.07 -11.66
N SER A 39 -3.11 11.56 -10.93
CA SER A 39 -1.69 11.93 -11.07
C SER A 39 -0.82 10.74 -10.69
N VAL A 40 0.26 10.55 -11.42
CA VAL A 40 1.26 9.51 -11.14
C VAL A 40 1.97 9.79 -9.81
N GLU A 41 2.16 11.06 -9.47
CA GLU A 41 2.78 11.49 -8.21
C GLU A 41 1.93 11.14 -6.99
N SER A 42 0.62 10.92 -7.18
CA SER A 42 -0.31 10.56 -6.10
C SER A 42 -0.44 9.05 -5.86
N ILE A 43 0.28 8.22 -6.61
CA ILE A 43 0.28 6.77 -6.40
C ILE A 43 0.80 6.45 -5.00
N ALA A 44 0.02 5.69 -4.23
CA ALA A 44 0.33 5.28 -2.86
C ALA A 44 0.72 6.44 -1.92
N LEU A 45 0.21 7.64 -2.19
CA LEU A 45 0.53 8.84 -1.42
C LEU A 45 0.14 8.68 0.05
N MET A 46 1.05 9.07 0.93
CA MET A 46 0.81 9.19 2.38
C MET A 46 0.54 10.64 2.75
N PRO A 47 -0.72 11.12 2.74
CA PRO A 47 -1.03 12.55 2.90
C PRO A 47 -0.82 13.05 4.32
N CYS A 48 -0.93 12.17 5.30
CA CYS A 48 -0.74 12.49 6.72
C CYS A 48 0.64 12.07 7.22
N ASN A 49 0.72 11.57 8.45
CA ASN A 49 1.97 11.00 8.97
C ASN A 49 2.32 9.71 8.22
N PRO A 50 3.57 9.51 7.83
CA PRO A 50 4.02 8.31 7.14
C PRO A 50 4.13 7.12 8.12
N ASN A 51 3.02 6.79 8.77
CA ASN A 51 2.93 5.74 9.78
C ASN A 51 1.99 4.64 9.31
N ILE A 52 2.49 3.43 9.32
CA ILE A 52 1.73 2.21 9.05
C ILE A 52 1.56 1.44 10.35
N GLY A 53 0.33 1.11 10.68
CA GLY A 53 0.01 0.40 11.91
C GLY A 53 -0.78 1.22 12.92
N GLY A 54 -0.82 0.75 14.16
CA GLY A 54 -1.64 1.28 15.24
C GLY A 54 -2.79 0.33 15.61
N SER A 55 -3.64 0.76 16.54
CA SER A 55 -4.64 -0.11 17.18
C SER A 55 -5.74 -0.66 16.27
N SER A 56 -5.95 -0.09 15.09
CA SER A 56 -6.89 -0.62 14.10
C SER A 56 -6.22 -0.87 12.74
N LYS A 57 -5.44 0.07 12.24
CA LYS A 57 -4.77 -0.04 10.94
C LYS A 57 -3.74 -1.18 10.91
N GLY A 58 -3.04 -1.44 12.01
CA GLY A 58 -2.05 -2.52 12.09
C GLY A 58 -2.63 -3.90 11.84
N HIS A 59 -3.85 -4.17 12.26
CA HIS A 59 -4.53 -5.44 12.00
C HIS A 59 -4.81 -5.62 10.51
N LEU A 60 -5.35 -4.60 9.85
CA LEU A 60 -5.61 -4.63 8.41
C LEU A 60 -4.35 -4.83 7.58
N VAL A 61 -3.26 -4.16 7.93
CA VAL A 61 -1.98 -4.32 7.24
C VAL A 61 -1.45 -5.74 7.36
N ARG A 62 -1.56 -6.36 8.54
CA ARG A 62 -1.17 -7.76 8.75
C ARG A 62 -2.02 -8.74 7.98
N GLU A 63 -3.32 -8.50 7.88
CA GLU A 63 -4.22 -9.33 7.07
C GLU A 63 -3.86 -9.24 5.58
N ILE A 64 -3.60 -8.04 5.08
CA ILE A 64 -3.13 -7.81 3.71
C ILE A 64 -1.79 -8.51 3.47
N ASP A 65 -0.85 -8.39 4.40
CA ASP A 65 0.47 -9.03 4.32
C ASP A 65 0.37 -10.55 4.30
N ALA A 66 -0.49 -11.12 5.14
CA ALA A 66 -0.77 -12.57 5.16
C ALA A 66 -1.33 -13.09 3.83
N LEU A 67 -2.04 -12.26 3.08
CA LEU A 67 -2.53 -12.55 1.73
C LEU A 67 -1.50 -12.25 0.63
N GLY A 68 -0.27 -11.90 0.99
CA GLY A 68 0.81 -11.59 0.05
C GLY A 68 0.81 -10.15 -0.47
N GLY A 69 0.16 -9.23 0.24
CA GLY A 69 0.10 -7.81 -0.10
C GLY A 69 1.47 -7.14 -0.17
N GLN A 70 1.52 -5.97 -0.76
CA GLN A 70 2.76 -5.25 -1.02
C GLN A 70 3.08 -4.21 0.06
N MET A 71 2.09 -3.66 0.74
CA MET A 71 2.27 -2.57 1.70
C MET A 71 3.29 -2.91 2.80
N GLY A 72 3.17 -4.08 3.43
CA GLY A 72 4.11 -4.53 4.47
C GLY A 72 5.53 -4.62 3.95
N LYS A 73 5.72 -5.24 2.80
CA LYS A 73 7.03 -5.41 2.14
C LYS A 73 7.68 -4.06 1.80
N THR A 74 6.90 -3.11 1.32
CA THR A 74 7.39 -1.76 0.99
C THR A 74 7.76 -0.99 2.26
N VAL A 75 6.97 -1.12 3.33
CA VAL A 75 7.29 -0.52 4.63
C VAL A 75 8.59 -1.09 5.19
N ASP A 76 8.82 -2.40 5.09
CA ASP A 76 10.04 -3.04 5.58
C ASP A 76 11.30 -2.53 4.87
N GLN A 77 11.19 -2.10 3.62
CA GLN A 77 12.30 -1.54 2.85
C GLN A 77 12.52 -0.04 3.09
N THR A 78 11.50 0.68 3.54
CA THR A 78 11.53 2.15 3.69
C THR A 78 11.32 2.59 5.12
N PHE A 79 11.34 1.66 6.08
CA PHE A 79 11.03 1.99 7.45
C PHE A 79 12.19 2.73 8.14
N ILE A 80 11.85 3.75 8.92
CA ILE A 80 12.78 4.53 9.74
C ILE A 80 12.85 3.96 11.15
N GLN A 81 11.68 3.68 11.73
CA GLN A 81 11.58 3.10 13.06
C GLN A 81 10.26 2.35 13.26
N SER A 82 10.29 1.38 14.16
CA SER A 82 9.10 0.73 14.67
C SER A 82 8.94 1.00 16.16
N LYS A 83 7.70 1.19 16.60
CA LYS A 83 7.38 1.45 18.00
C LYS A 83 6.12 0.72 18.43
N MET A 84 6.21 0.04 19.56
CA MET A 84 5.04 -0.50 20.21
C MET A 84 4.29 0.62 20.94
N LEU A 85 3.04 0.84 20.57
CA LEU A 85 2.14 1.79 21.20
C LEU A 85 1.43 1.17 22.41
N ASN A 86 0.99 2.02 23.31
CA ASN A 86 0.17 1.63 24.47
C ASN A 86 0.82 0.63 25.43
N LYS A 87 2.14 0.58 25.51
CA LYS A 87 2.86 -0.34 26.41
C LYS A 87 2.44 -0.23 27.88
N SER A 88 1.98 0.95 28.32
CA SER A 88 1.47 1.21 29.67
C SER A 88 0.00 0.82 29.88
N LYS A 89 -0.65 0.30 28.83
CA LYS A 89 -2.05 -0.09 28.83
C LYS A 89 -2.19 -1.61 28.84
N CYS A 90 -3.43 -2.09 28.88
CA CYS A 90 -3.72 -3.51 28.80
C CYS A 90 -3.11 -4.13 27.52
N PRO A 91 -2.57 -5.36 27.57
CA PRO A 91 -1.97 -6.04 26.42
C PRO A 91 -2.85 -6.09 25.17
N SER A 92 -4.17 -6.13 25.34
CA SER A 92 -5.14 -6.15 24.24
C SER A 92 -5.11 -4.91 23.34
N VAL A 93 -4.57 -3.80 23.83
CA VAL A 93 -4.45 -2.54 23.06
C VAL A 93 -3.00 -2.24 22.62
N HIS A 94 -2.07 -3.15 22.90
CA HIS A 94 -0.72 -3.06 22.37
C HIS A 94 -0.76 -3.15 20.84
N SER A 95 -0.11 -2.22 20.18
CA SER A 95 -0.10 -2.19 18.72
C SER A 95 1.24 -1.72 18.19
N LEU A 96 1.71 -2.40 17.16
CA LEU A 96 2.92 -1.99 16.45
C LEU A 96 2.59 -0.87 15.46
N ARG A 97 3.45 0.12 15.42
CA ARG A 97 3.43 1.19 14.43
C ARG A 97 4.83 1.32 13.82
N ALA A 98 4.90 1.21 12.51
CA ALA A 98 6.10 1.51 11.74
C ALA A 98 6.00 2.91 11.14
N GLN A 99 7.07 3.66 11.20
CA GLN A 99 7.23 4.92 10.48
C GLN A 99 8.11 4.67 9.27
N ALA A 100 7.60 4.97 8.08
CA ALA A 100 8.33 4.87 6.83
C ALA A 100 8.81 6.25 6.36
N GLU A 101 9.84 6.28 5.54
CA GLU A 101 10.18 7.48 4.80
C GLU A 101 9.14 7.66 3.69
N LYS A 102 8.53 8.85 3.65
CA LYS A 102 7.33 9.10 2.84
C LYS A 102 7.61 9.06 1.34
N HIS A 103 8.70 9.67 0.92
CA HIS A 103 9.07 9.75 -0.49
C HIS A 103 9.57 8.40 -0.97
N ASP A 104 10.45 7.75 -0.21
CA ASP A 104 10.98 6.42 -0.55
C ASP A 104 9.86 5.39 -0.68
N TYR A 105 8.87 5.42 0.22
CA TYR A 105 7.71 4.53 0.15
C TYR A 105 6.90 4.76 -1.14
N THR A 106 6.60 6.02 -1.44
CA THR A 106 5.81 6.39 -2.63
C THR A 106 6.57 6.02 -3.91
N ASP A 107 7.86 6.32 -3.98
CA ASP A 107 8.71 6.04 -5.13
C ASP A 107 8.88 4.53 -5.34
N LEU A 108 9.09 3.77 -4.26
CA LEU A 108 9.19 2.32 -4.34
C LEU A 108 7.87 1.69 -4.80
N MET A 109 6.74 2.12 -4.25
CA MET A 109 5.42 1.63 -4.71
C MET A 109 5.17 1.99 -6.17
N ARG A 110 5.54 3.18 -6.60
CA ARG A 110 5.40 3.61 -8.00
C ARG A 110 6.24 2.76 -8.95
N ASN A 111 7.43 2.36 -8.54
CA ASN A 111 8.31 1.50 -9.34
C ASN A 111 7.83 0.04 -9.41
N ILE A 112 7.05 -0.41 -8.44
CA ILE A 112 6.47 -1.76 -8.40
C ILE A 112 5.21 -1.85 -9.26
N MET A 113 4.46 -0.77 -9.35
CA MET A 113 3.23 -0.66 -10.16
C MET A 113 3.52 -0.62 -11.67
#